data_b39c94074b43c5f45d5a6e6e37ff2602
#
_entry.id   b39c94074b43c5f45d5a6e6e37ff2602
#
_cell.length_a   1.000
_cell.length_b   1.000
_cell.length_c   1.000
_cell.angle_alpha   90.00
_cell.angle_beta   90.00
_cell.angle_gamma   90.00
#
_symmetry.space_group_name_H-M   'P 1'
#
loop_
_entity.id
_entity.type
_entity.pdbx_description
1 polymer ?
#
loop_
_entity_poly.entity_id
_entity_poly.type
_entity_poly.pdbx_seq_one_letter_code
_entity_poly.pdbx_strand_id
1 'polypeptide(L)'
;MGNVPRRVDKPWGYELIWAHTDRYVGKVLHVNAGHLLSIQYHHKKDETMHVFSGELILRTWASEGAKPVERAFKAGESVHIPAPTIHQIEAIVDSDVLEASTPELDDLVRITDRYGRS
;
A
#
# COMPACT_ATOMS: atom_id res chain seq x y z
N MET A 1 -8.19 24.68 7.26
CA MET A 1 -9.23 24.18 8.17
C MET A 1 -8.84 22.82 8.67
N GLY A 2 -9.15 22.53 9.90
CA GLY A 2 -8.74 21.27 10.52
C GLY A 2 -9.59 20.10 10.06
N ASN A 3 -8.99 18.93 10.06
CA ASN A 3 -9.68 17.66 9.92
C ASN A 3 -9.08 16.65 10.92
N VAL A 4 -9.88 15.67 11.29
CA VAL A 4 -9.43 14.60 12.19
C VAL A 4 -9.01 13.40 11.33
N PRO A 5 -7.75 12.93 11.46
CA PRO A 5 -7.34 11.72 10.76
C PRO A 5 -8.23 10.53 11.11
N ARG A 6 -8.50 9.70 10.11
CA ARG A 6 -9.33 8.50 10.27
C ARG A 6 -8.44 7.26 10.29
N ARG A 7 -8.51 6.50 11.38
CA ARG A 7 -7.81 5.22 11.48
C ARG A 7 -8.73 4.08 11.03
N VAL A 8 -8.18 3.20 10.20
CA VAL A 8 -8.84 1.99 9.74
C VAL A 8 -7.95 0.80 10.10
N ASP A 9 -8.42 -0.07 10.99
CA ASP A 9 -7.67 -1.26 11.36
C ASP A 9 -7.71 -2.29 10.24
N LYS A 10 -6.57 -2.94 10.01
CA LYS A 10 -6.36 -3.96 8.98
C LYS A 10 -5.77 -5.21 9.62
N PRO A 11 -5.91 -6.41 8.99
CA PRO A 11 -5.30 -7.62 9.52
C PRO A 11 -3.78 -7.53 9.68
N TRP A 12 -3.13 -6.70 8.86
CA TRP A 12 -1.67 -6.52 8.84
C TRP A 12 -1.17 -5.32 9.65
N GLY A 13 -2.07 -4.52 10.23
CA GLY A 13 -1.72 -3.32 10.97
C GLY A 13 -2.84 -2.28 10.91
N TYR A 14 -2.55 -1.09 10.39
CA TYR A 14 -3.60 -0.08 10.22
C TYR A 14 -3.23 0.93 9.13
N GLU A 15 -4.26 1.62 8.65
CA GLU A 15 -4.13 2.83 7.84
C GLU A 15 -4.56 4.04 8.67
N LEU A 16 -3.81 5.13 8.57
CA LEU A 16 -4.20 6.42 9.10
C LEU A 16 -4.39 7.37 7.93
N ILE A 17 -5.62 7.69 7.59
CA ILE A 17 -5.96 8.59 6.49
C ILE A 17 -5.97 10.01 7.08
N TRP A 18 -4.89 10.75 6.82
CA TRP A 18 -4.70 12.10 7.37
C TRP A 18 -5.05 13.22 6.39
N ALA A 19 -5.17 12.90 5.10
CA ALA A 19 -5.60 13.85 4.07
C ALA A 19 -6.55 13.15 3.11
N HIS A 20 -7.69 13.77 2.87
CA HIS A 20 -8.67 13.24 1.92
C HIS A 20 -9.49 14.39 1.35
N THR A 21 -9.29 14.65 0.08
CA THR A 21 -10.05 15.64 -0.68
C THR A 21 -10.56 14.99 -1.97
N ASP A 22 -11.29 15.74 -2.77
CA ASP A 22 -11.74 15.26 -4.09
C ASP A 22 -10.61 15.14 -5.10
N ARG A 23 -9.38 15.52 -4.74
CA ARG A 23 -8.22 15.50 -5.63
C ARG A 23 -7.10 14.58 -5.18
N TYR A 24 -6.98 14.31 -3.89
CA TYR A 24 -5.87 13.48 -3.38
C TYR A 24 -6.22 12.82 -2.05
N VAL A 25 -5.42 11.81 -1.74
CA VAL A 25 -5.43 11.12 -0.44
C VAL A 25 -3.99 11.04 0.06
N GLY A 26 -3.81 11.29 1.36
CA GLY A 26 -2.57 11.03 2.06
C GLY A 26 -2.83 10.12 3.23
N LYS A 27 -2.04 9.05 3.35
CA LYS A 27 -2.20 8.13 4.47
C LYS A 27 -0.88 7.51 4.92
N VAL A 28 -0.89 7.02 6.15
CA VAL A 28 0.18 6.19 6.69
C VAL A 28 -0.32 4.76 6.71
N LEU A 29 0.49 3.84 6.20
CA LEU A 29 0.28 2.40 6.35
C LEU A 29 1.25 1.91 7.41
N HIS A 30 0.73 1.43 8.53
CA HIS A 30 1.57 0.75 9.51
C HIS A 30 1.43 -0.75 9.30
N VAL A 31 2.52 -1.41 8.92
CA VAL A 31 2.54 -2.84 8.63
C VAL A 31 3.39 -3.54 9.67
N ASN A 32 2.77 -4.45 10.41
CA ASN A 32 3.46 -5.22 11.46
C ASN A 32 4.43 -6.23 10.84
N ALA A 33 5.56 -6.46 11.50
CA ALA A 33 6.59 -7.41 11.07
C ALA A 33 5.97 -8.77 10.71
N GLY A 34 6.36 -9.31 9.57
CA GLY A 34 5.88 -10.60 9.08
C GLY A 34 4.52 -10.58 8.41
N HIS A 35 3.86 -9.43 8.37
CA HIS A 35 2.56 -9.27 7.70
C HIS A 35 2.73 -8.69 6.30
N LEU A 36 1.75 -8.95 5.47
CA LEU A 36 1.74 -8.48 4.09
C LEU A 36 0.34 -8.04 3.67
N LEU A 37 0.30 -7.11 2.73
CA LEU A 37 -0.93 -6.71 2.09
C LEU A 37 -1.33 -7.76 1.05
N SER A 38 -2.53 -7.63 0.48
CA SER A 38 -2.96 -8.51 -0.61
C SER A 38 -2.12 -8.28 -1.87
N ILE A 39 -2.10 -9.27 -2.73
CA ILE A 39 -1.68 -9.08 -4.13
C ILE A 39 -2.84 -8.37 -4.80
N GLN A 40 -2.60 -7.16 -5.30
CA GLN A 40 -3.69 -6.26 -5.69
C GLN A 40 -3.30 -5.34 -6.84
N TYR A 41 -4.31 -4.77 -7.48
CA TYR A 41 -4.13 -3.67 -8.42
C TYR A 41 -5.32 -2.71 -8.35
N HIS A 42 -5.16 -1.56 -8.99
CA HIS A 42 -6.19 -0.52 -9.08
C HIS A 42 -6.50 -0.24 -10.54
N HIS A 43 -7.75 0.12 -10.85
CA HIS A 43 -8.16 0.47 -12.21
C HIS A 43 -7.72 1.88 -12.58
N LYS A 44 -7.83 2.82 -11.65
CA LYS A 44 -7.58 4.26 -11.87
C LYS A 44 -6.62 4.86 -10.85
N LYS A 45 -6.65 4.36 -9.61
CA LYS A 45 -5.89 4.93 -8.51
C LYS A 45 -4.41 4.93 -8.84
N ASP A 46 -3.83 6.11 -8.79
CA ASP A 46 -2.39 6.33 -8.97
C ASP A 46 -1.80 6.64 -7.60
N GLU A 47 -0.72 5.96 -7.24
CA GLU A 47 -0.14 6.12 -5.92
C GLU A 47 1.38 6.14 -5.94
N THR A 48 1.95 6.85 -4.95
CA THR A 48 3.37 6.80 -4.64
C THR A 48 3.51 6.44 -3.17
N MET A 49 4.36 5.48 -2.88
CA MET A 49 4.67 5.06 -1.52
C MET A 49 6.10 5.47 -1.16
N HIS A 50 6.28 5.85 0.10
CA HIS A 50 7.57 6.21 0.66
C HIS A 50 7.74 5.52 2.00
N VAL A 51 8.84 4.79 2.19
CA VAL A 51 9.12 4.13 3.47
C VAL A 51 9.68 5.18 4.43
N PHE A 52 8.90 5.52 5.44
CA PHE A 52 9.31 6.44 6.48
C PHE A 52 10.21 5.75 7.51
N SER A 53 9.86 4.54 7.90
CA SER A 53 10.66 3.72 8.80
C SER A 53 10.44 2.24 8.52
N GLY A 54 11.44 1.42 8.77
CA GLY A 54 11.36 -0.02 8.62
C GLY A 54 12.00 -0.55 7.34
N GLU A 55 11.63 -1.76 7.01
CA GLU A 55 12.13 -2.46 5.81
C GLU A 55 11.05 -3.43 5.33
N LEU A 56 10.77 -3.37 4.03
CA LEU A 56 9.77 -4.20 3.39
C LEU A 56 10.35 -4.87 2.14
N ILE A 57 9.59 -5.82 1.61
CA ILE A 57 9.78 -6.36 0.27
C ILE A 57 8.65 -5.82 -0.59
N LEU A 58 9.00 -5.24 -1.74
CA LEU A 58 8.04 -4.85 -2.76
C LEU A 58 8.05 -5.90 -3.85
N ARG A 59 6.86 -6.44 -4.17
CA ARG A 59 6.68 -7.36 -5.29
C ARG A 59 5.81 -6.72 -6.34
N THR A 60 6.18 -6.90 -7.60
CA THR A 60 5.38 -6.47 -8.75
C THR A 60 5.29 -7.62 -9.76
N TRP A 61 4.17 -7.68 -10.47
CA TRP A 61 3.89 -8.70 -11.48
C TRP A 61 3.60 -8.03 -12.82
N ALA A 62 4.20 -8.54 -13.87
CA ALA A 62 3.93 -8.04 -15.23
C ALA A 62 2.49 -8.37 -15.67
N SER A 63 1.95 -9.50 -15.21
CA SER A 63 0.58 -9.93 -15.46
C SER A 63 0.16 -10.93 -14.40
N GLU A 64 -1.14 -11.16 -14.26
CA GLU A 64 -1.67 -12.16 -13.34
C GLU A 64 -1.12 -13.55 -13.69
N GLY A 65 -0.59 -14.25 -12.68
CA GLY A 65 0.02 -15.57 -12.86
C GLY A 65 1.49 -15.55 -13.26
N ALA A 66 2.06 -14.40 -13.58
CA ALA A 66 3.49 -14.29 -13.88
C ALA A 66 4.32 -14.44 -12.61
N LYS A 67 5.63 -14.63 -12.77
CA LYS A 67 6.57 -14.58 -11.63
C LYS A 67 6.73 -13.15 -11.16
N PRO A 68 6.70 -12.89 -9.85
CA PRO A 68 6.94 -11.54 -9.34
C PRO A 68 8.40 -11.13 -9.47
N VAL A 69 8.62 -9.83 -9.62
CA VAL A 69 9.90 -9.20 -9.39
C VAL A 69 9.89 -8.73 -7.93
N GLU A 70 10.87 -9.16 -7.15
CA GLU A 70 11.00 -8.77 -5.75
C GLU A 70 12.18 -7.83 -5.57
N ARG A 71 12.00 -6.82 -4.73
CA ARG A 71 13.09 -5.95 -4.34
C ARG A 71 12.92 -5.49 -2.90
N ALA A 72 14.05 -5.20 -2.24
CA ALA A 72 14.03 -4.54 -0.95
C ALA A 72 13.46 -3.13 -1.09
N PHE A 73 12.66 -2.72 -0.10
CA PHE A 73 12.02 -1.41 -0.06
C PHE A 73 12.25 -0.84 1.35
N LYS A 74 13.25 0.02 1.47
CA LYS A 74 13.83 0.44 2.74
C LYS A 74 13.53 1.89 3.06
N ALA A 75 13.69 2.25 4.34
CA ALA A 75 13.51 3.61 4.81
C ALA A 75 14.24 4.62 3.93
N GLY A 76 13.54 5.68 3.55
CA GLY A 76 14.03 6.73 2.67
C GLY A 76 13.77 6.50 1.18
N GLU A 77 13.30 5.31 0.80
CA GLU A 77 13.00 4.99 -0.60
C GLU A 77 11.55 5.28 -0.94
N SER A 78 11.31 5.70 -2.18
CA SER A 78 9.98 5.92 -2.73
C SER A 78 9.77 5.08 -3.98
N VAL A 79 8.52 4.70 -4.24
CA VAL A 79 8.13 3.99 -5.46
C VAL A 79 6.81 4.53 -5.97
N HIS A 80 6.75 4.78 -7.27
CA HIS A 80 5.51 5.13 -7.96
C HIS A 80 4.86 3.85 -8.50
N ILE A 81 3.59 3.66 -8.17
CA ILE A 81 2.80 2.51 -8.60
C ILE A 81 1.63 3.02 -9.43
N PRO A 82 1.80 3.12 -10.76
CA PRO A 82 0.70 3.53 -11.65
C PRO A 82 -0.31 2.39 -11.80
N ALA A 83 -1.58 2.75 -12.02
CA ALA A 83 -2.59 1.77 -12.38
C ALA A 83 -2.29 1.20 -13.78
N PRO A 84 -2.51 -0.07 -14.04
CA PRO A 84 -2.99 -1.13 -13.16
C PRO A 84 -1.88 -2.08 -12.66
N THR A 85 -0.79 -1.58 -12.15
CA THR A 85 0.33 -2.39 -11.68
C THR A 85 -0.09 -3.36 -10.58
N ILE A 86 0.12 -4.65 -10.78
CA ILE A 86 -0.10 -5.68 -9.77
C ILE A 86 1.06 -5.64 -8.80
N HIS A 87 0.77 -5.47 -7.51
CA HIS A 87 1.80 -5.26 -6.50
C HIS A 87 1.41 -5.80 -5.14
N GLN A 88 2.42 -5.95 -4.27
CA GLN A 88 2.27 -6.36 -2.88
C GLN A 88 3.45 -5.85 -2.09
N ILE A 89 3.22 -5.42 -0.85
CA ILE A 89 4.29 -5.15 0.10
C ILE A 89 4.19 -6.11 1.28
N GLU A 90 5.36 -6.50 1.79
CA GLU A 90 5.50 -7.37 2.96
C GLU A 90 6.50 -6.75 3.91
N ALA A 91 6.16 -6.63 5.20
CA ALA A 91 7.05 -6.06 6.19
C ALA A 91 8.02 -7.10 6.75
N ILE A 92 9.31 -6.80 6.71
CA ILE A 92 10.36 -7.60 7.36
C ILE A 92 10.39 -7.26 8.85
N VAL A 93 10.28 -5.97 9.17
CA VAL A 93 10.15 -5.44 10.53
C VAL A 93 8.93 -4.53 10.55
N ASP A 94 8.50 -4.08 11.73
CA ASP A 94 7.43 -3.10 11.82
C ASP A 94 7.81 -1.89 10.98
N SER A 95 6.92 -1.49 10.09
CA SER A 95 7.23 -0.47 9.08
C SER A 95 6.11 0.53 8.95
N ASP A 96 6.49 1.79 8.69
CA ASP A 96 5.57 2.86 8.38
C ASP A 96 5.83 3.36 6.97
N VAL A 97 4.79 3.29 6.14
CA VAL A 97 4.82 3.69 4.74
C VAL A 97 3.88 4.87 4.55
N LEU A 98 4.40 5.95 3.97
CA LEU A 98 3.57 7.08 3.58
C LEU A 98 3.03 6.82 2.17
N GLU A 99 1.75 7.06 1.97
CA GLU A 99 1.13 6.93 0.66
C GLU A 99 0.48 8.25 0.27
N ALA A 100 0.82 8.73 -0.92
CA ALA A 100 0.12 9.82 -1.59
C ALA A 100 -0.59 9.22 -2.80
N SER A 101 -1.89 9.45 -2.95
CA SER A 101 -2.64 8.87 -4.06
C SER A 101 -3.74 9.80 -4.55
N THR A 102 -4.27 9.46 -5.72
CA THR A 102 -5.53 10.00 -6.21
C THR A 102 -6.68 9.49 -5.34
N PRO A 103 -7.88 10.11 -5.39
CA PRO A 103 -8.87 9.92 -4.33
C PRO A 103 -9.72 8.65 -4.44
N GLU A 104 -9.44 7.74 -5.35
CA GLU A 104 -10.23 6.51 -5.55
C GLU A 104 -9.93 5.48 -4.45
N LEU A 105 -10.38 5.75 -3.22
CA LEU A 105 -10.12 4.90 -2.05
C LEU A 105 -10.66 3.47 -2.18
N ASP A 106 -11.80 3.32 -2.88
CA ASP A 106 -12.47 2.02 -3.03
C ASP A 106 -12.06 1.27 -4.30
N ASP A 107 -11.16 1.84 -5.10
CA ASP A 107 -10.68 1.25 -6.33
C ASP A 107 -9.59 0.22 -6.03
N LEU A 108 -10.02 -0.99 -5.72
CA LEU A 108 -9.12 -2.07 -5.31
C LEU A 108 -9.63 -3.40 -5.81
N VAL A 109 -8.76 -4.15 -6.51
CA VAL A 109 -9.00 -5.55 -6.85
C VAL A 109 -7.96 -6.40 -6.14
N ARG A 110 -8.41 -7.28 -5.25
CA ARG A 110 -7.55 -8.25 -4.57
C ARG A 110 -7.52 -9.54 -5.36
N ILE A 111 -6.32 -9.94 -5.80
CA ILE A 111 -6.11 -11.20 -6.51
C ILE A 111 -5.96 -12.31 -5.48
N THR A 112 -5.11 -12.10 -4.47
CA THR A 112 -4.85 -13.06 -3.39
C THR A 112 -4.65 -12.30 -2.09
N ASP A 113 -5.19 -12.83 -1.01
CA ASP A 113 -5.03 -12.24 0.32
C ASP A 113 -4.84 -13.32 1.38
N ARG A 114 -3.76 -13.21 2.16
CA ARG A 114 -3.45 -14.13 3.27
C ARG A 114 -4.60 -14.24 4.27
N TYR A 115 -5.36 -13.16 4.46
CA TYR A 115 -6.38 -13.03 5.50
C TYR A 115 -7.79 -13.37 4.98
N GLY A 116 -7.92 -13.80 3.73
CA GLY A 116 -9.19 -14.24 3.15
C GLY A 116 -10.17 -13.13 2.80
N ARG A 117 -9.72 -11.90 2.68
CA ARG A 117 -10.57 -10.78 2.24
C ARG A 117 -10.81 -10.86 0.72
N SER A 118 -11.96 -10.43 0.30
CA SER A 118 -12.30 -10.35 -1.13
C SER A 118 -12.02 -8.96 -1.70
#